data_f89b21dd2403b54a9ec128f3b45470c9
#
_entry.id   f89b21dd2403b54a9ec128f3b45470c9
#
_cell.length_a   1.000
_cell.length_b   1.000
_cell.length_c   1.000
_cell.angle_alpha   90.00
_cell.angle_beta   90.00
_cell.angle_gamma   90.00
#
_symmetry.space_group_name_H-M   'P 1'
#
loop_
_entity.id
_entity.type
_entity.pdbx_description
1 polymer ?
#
loop_
_entity_poly.entity_id
_entity_poly.type
_entity_poly.pdbx_seq_one_letter_code
_entity_poly.pdbx_strand_id
1 'polypeptide(L)'
;VVGDSEEAEASVCEEPVQASSDDILSYKQKYVGNGGKNGSKSGGGSKGMATLKRKIPAEISPEQDEFIRKTAVDAFRYLGCNGVTRIDFMIDMATDKIYINEINTIPGSLAFYLWEPKGVKYPELLERLIQLALKRYRQSEKISYTFDTNILSMGGSFGSKGSKR
;
A
#
# COMPACT_ATOMS: atom_id res chain seq x y z
N VAL A 1 2.89 -4.89 2.09
CA VAL A 1 4.21 -4.60 1.51
C VAL A 1 4.81 -3.40 2.22
N VAL A 2 6.11 -3.44 2.46
CA VAL A 2 6.89 -2.33 3.02
C VAL A 2 8.12 -2.11 2.15
N GLY A 3 8.43 -0.85 1.83
CA GLY A 3 9.61 -0.52 1.02
C GLY A 3 9.48 0.76 0.21
N ASP A 4 10.25 0.84 -0.86
CA ASP A 4 10.23 1.88 -1.88
C ASP A 4 10.40 1.26 -3.29
N SER A 5 10.70 2.09 -4.29
CA SER A 5 10.91 1.62 -5.67
C SER A 5 12.14 0.72 -5.84
N GLU A 6 13.13 0.84 -4.97
CA GLU A 6 14.39 0.08 -5.04
C GLU A 6 14.28 -1.21 -4.24
N GLU A 7 13.79 -1.10 -3.00
CA GLU A 7 13.68 -2.21 -2.06
C GLU A 7 12.25 -2.30 -1.53
N ALA A 8 11.55 -3.38 -1.87
CA ALA A 8 10.22 -3.66 -1.37
C ALA A 8 10.09 -5.13 -1.00
N GLU A 9 9.38 -5.38 0.09
CA GLU A 9 9.21 -6.72 0.65
C GLU A 9 7.75 -6.92 1.08
N ALA A 10 7.20 -8.11 0.81
CA ALA A 10 5.88 -8.51 1.30
C ALA A 10 6.00 -9.25 2.64
N SER A 11 5.07 -9.01 3.55
CA SER A 11 4.85 -9.80 4.77
C SER A 11 4.37 -11.21 4.41
N VAL A 12 4.07 -12.02 5.43
CA VAL A 12 3.22 -13.20 5.23
C VAL A 12 1.80 -12.77 4.87
N CYS A 13 1.05 -13.66 4.20
CA CYS A 13 -0.36 -13.44 3.89
C CYS A 13 -1.23 -13.71 5.11
N GLU A 14 -2.34 -12.96 5.25
CA GLU A 14 -3.41 -13.27 6.20
C GLU A 14 -4.68 -13.64 5.45
N GLU A 15 -5.46 -14.55 6.02
CA GLU A 15 -6.77 -14.94 5.52
C GLU A 15 -7.84 -14.58 6.57
N PRO A 16 -8.81 -13.71 6.23
CA PRO A 16 -9.95 -13.46 7.11
C PRO A 16 -10.86 -14.69 7.13
N VAL A 17 -11.15 -15.22 8.33
CA VAL A 17 -12.09 -16.33 8.49
C VAL A 17 -13.50 -15.77 8.51
N GLN A 18 -14.30 -16.11 7.49
CA GLN A 18 -15.70 -15.75 7.41
C GLN A 18 -16.53 -16.58 8.38
N ALA A 19 -17.50 -15.96 9.04
CA ALA A 19 -18.37 -16.66 10.00
C ALA A 19 -19.44 -17.50 9.29
N SER A 20 -19.77 -17.22 8.01
CA SER A 20 -20.70 -17.99 7.17
C SER A 20 -20.41 -17.75 5.69
N SER A 21 -20.77 -18.72 4.85
CA SER A 21 -20.56 -18.71 3.39
C SER A 21 -21.32 -17.61 2.64
N ASP A 22 -22.30 -16.96 3.27
CA ASP A 22 -23.14 -15.91 2.67
C ASP A 22 -22.67 -14.47 2.99
N ASP A 23 -21.70 -14.32 3.88
CA ASP A 23 -21.14 -13.02 4.22
C ASP A 23 -19.87 -12.75 3.39
N ILE A 24 -20.06 -12.40 2.12
CA ILE A 24 -19.11 -11.53 1.44
C ILE A 24 -19.00 -10.31 2.36
N LEU A 25 -17.81 -10.02 2.91
CA LEU A 25 -17.56 -8.89 3.79
C LEU A 25 -18.17 -7.62 3.19
N SER A 26 -19.43 -7.36 3.56
CA SER A 26 -20.17 -6.23 3.02
C SER A 26 -19.45 -4.97 3.45
N TYR A 27 -19.45 -3.97 2.60
CA TYR A 27 -18.94 -2.63 2.88
C TYR A 27 -19.38 -2.12 4.27
N LYS A 28 -20.59 -2.50 4.72
CA LYS A 28 -21.11 -2.20 6.06
C LYS A 28 -20.27 -2.77 7.20
N GLN A 29 -19.69 -3.97 7.04
CA GLN A 29 -18.85 -4.57 8.07
C GLN A 29 -17.43 -3.99 8.08
N LYS A 30 -16.93 -3.55 6.92
CA LYS A 30 -15.62 -2.91 6.81
C LYS A 30 -15.59 -1.47 7.34
N TYR A 31 -16.66 -0.69 7.17
CA TYR A 31 -16.65 0.76 7.40
C TYR A 31 -17.76 1.31 8.28
N VAL A 32 -18.86 0.58 8.47
CA VAL A 32 -19.98 1.01 9.30
C VAL A 32 -20.03 0.11 10.53
N GLY A 33 -19.29 0.48 11.58
CA GLY A 33 -19.44 -0.13 12.90
C GLY A 33 -20.91 -0.02 13.34
N ASN A 34 -21.48 -1.13 13.79
CA ASN A 34 -22.88 -1.27 14.20
C ASN A 34 -23.23 -0.20 15.24
N GLY A 35 -23.86 0.90 14.79
CA GLY A 35 -24.38 1.96 15.62
C GLY A 35 -25.65 1.50 16.35
N GLY A 36 -25.53 0.48 17.19
CA GLY A 36 -26.55 0.05 18.14
C GLY A 36 -26.58 1.01 19.32
N LYS A 37 -27.68 1.74 19.48
CA LYS A 37 -28.01 2.54 20.67
C LYS A 37 -27.93 1.64 21.91
N ASN A 38 -26.96 1.86 22.78
CA ASN A 38 -27.15 1.99 24.22
C ASN A 38 -25.80 2.34 24.89
N GLY A 39 -25.85 3.33 25.73
CA GLY A 39 -24.72 4.04 26.28
C GLY A 39 -23.80 3.18 27.16
N SER A 40 -22.52 3.42 27.00
CA SER A 40 -21.57 3.66 28.09
C SER A 40 -20.26 4.18 27.53
N LYS A 41 -19.81 5.33 28.04
CA LYS A 41 -18.55 5.97 27.72
C LYS A 41 -17.39 5.10 28.23
N SER A 42 -16.51 4.64 27.36
CA SER A 42 -15.12 4.35 27.71
C SER A 42 -14.28 4.16 26.45
N GLY A 43 -13.22 4.95 26.29
CA GLY A 43 -11.98 4.69 25.58
C GLY A 43 -12.08 4.39 24.07
N GLY A 44 -11.75 5.38 23.25
CA GLY A 44 -11.60 5.23 21.80
C GLY A 44 -10.50 4.24 21.42
N GLY A 45 -10.91 3.08 20.95
CA GLY A 45 -10.08 2.10 20.25
C GLY A 45 -10.91 1.56 19.11
N SER A 46 -10.34 1.54 17.92
CA SER A 46 -10.95 1.01 16.70
C SER A 46 -11.36 -0.46 16.88
N LYS A 47 -12.58 -0.70 17.35
CA LYS A 47 -13.13 -2.05 17.59
C LYS A 47 -13.58 -2.79 16.31
N GLY A 48 -13.50 -2.16 15.13
CA GLY A 48 -14.06 -2.72 13.90
C GLY A 48 -13.30 -3.90 13.29
N MET A 49 -11.99 -3.98 13.48
CA MET A 49 -11.15 -5.04 12.87
C MET A 49 -10.64 -6.09 13.87
N ALA A 50 -10.76 -5.85 15.17
CA ALA A 50 -10.21 -6.74 16.19
C ALA A 50 -11.04 -8.01 16.45
N THR A 51 -12.28 -8.10 15.92
CA THR A 51 -13.20 -9.23 16.18
C THR A 51 -13.24 -10.27 15.07
N LEU A 52 -12.61 -10.01 13.90
CA LEU A 52 -12.52 -10.99 12.83
C LEU A 52 -11.47 -12.05 13.17
N LYS A 53 -11.86 -13.32 13.22
CA LYS A 53 -10.91 -14.44 13.28
C LYS A 53 -10.07 -14.40 12.00
N ARG A 54 -8.76 -14.59 12.15
CA ARG A 54 -7.79 -14.55 11.05
C ARG A 54 -6.86 -15.74 11.13
N LYS A 55 -6.46 -16.27 9.99
CA LYS A 55 -5.38 -17.25 9.89
C LYS A 55 -4.11 -16.56 9.44
N ILE A 56 -3.04 -16.71 10.17
CA ILE A 56 -1.74 -16.12 9.92
C ILE A 56 -0.66 -17.16 10.19
N PRO A 57 0.12 -17.57 9.20
CA PRO A 57 -0.06 -17.33 7.76
C PRO A 57 -1.40 -17.86 7.22
N ALA A 58 -1.83 -17.34 6.07
CA ALA A 58 -3.01 -17.83 5.34
C ALA A 58 -2.87 -19.31 4.98
N GLU A 59 -3.98 -20.05 4.97
CA GLU A 59 -4.01 -21.47 4.57
C GLU A 59 -4.17 -21.59 3.04
N ILE A 60 -3.13 -21.23 2.31
CA ILE A 60 -3.03 -21.29 0.85
C ILE A 60 -1.84 -22.18 0.44
N SER A 61 -1.79 -22.58 -0.83
CA SER A 61 -0.65 -23.37 -1.30
C SER A 61 0.63 -22.53 -1.32
N PRO A 62 1.83 -23.16 -1.19
CA PRO A 62 3.09 -22.44 -1.30
C PRO A 62 3.24 -21.66 -2.60
N GLU A 63 2.73 -22.21 -3.70
CA GLU A 63 2.75 -21.59 -5.02
C GLU A 63 1.87 -20.34 -5.08
N GLN A 64 0.68 -20.41 -4.44
CA GLN A 64 -0.22 -19.27 -4.32
C GLN A 64 0.39 -18.18 -3.42
N ASP A 65 0.99 -18.54 -2.28
CA ASP A 65 1.66 -17.59 -1.39
C ASP A 65 2.81 -16.88 -2.10
N GLU A 66 3.67 -17.61 -2.80
CA GLU A 66 4.77 -17.02 -3.57
C GLU A 66 4.26 -16.08 -4.66
N PHE A 67 3.26 -16.52 -5.44
CA PHE A 67 2.66 -15.71 -6.49
C PHE A 67 2.04 -14.41 -5.93
N ILE A 68 1.28 -14.50 -4.84
CA ILE A 68 0.64 -13.34 -4.20
C ILE A 68 1.70 -12.37 -3.71
N ARG A 69 2.70 -12.83 -2.97
CA ARG A 69 3.75 -11.96 -2.42
C ARG A 69 4.59 -11.30 -3.52
N LYS A 70 4.94 -12.06 -4.56
CA LYS A 70 5.65 -11.51 -5.71
C LYS A 70 4.81 -10.46 -6.43
N THR A 71 3.55 -10.77 -6.75
CA THR A 71 2.63 -9.86 -7.43
C THR A 71 2.37 -8.59 -6.60
N ALA A 72 2.28 -8.72 -5.27
CA ALA A 72 2.13 -7.58 -4.37
C ALA A 72 3.34 -6.63 -4.43
N VAL A 73 4.56 -7.16 -4.44
CA VAL A 73 5.79 -6.37 -4.57
C VAL A 73 5.87 -5.70 -5.95
N ASP A 74 5.54 -6.43 -7.01
CA ASP A 74 5.55 -5.92 -8.37
C ASP A 74 4.53 -4.77 -8.54
N ALA A 75 3.30 -4.94 -8.02
CA ALA A 75 2.27 -3.90 -8.02
C ALA A 75 2.68 -2.67 -7.21
N PHE A 76 3.27 -2.87 -6.01
CA PHE A 76 3.79 -1.81 -5.16
C PHE A 76 4.82 -0.94 -5.90
N ARG A 77 5.78 -1.58 -6.57
CA ARG A 77 6.82 -0.89 -7.34
C ARG A 77 6.27 -0.19 -8.57
N TYR A 78 5.42 -0.89 -9.33
CA TYR A 78 4.81 -0.35 -10.55
C TYR A 78 4.01 0.92 -10.30
N LEU A 79 3.30 0.98 -9.16
CA LEU A 79 2.52 2.14 -8.75
C LEU A 79 3.34 3.24 -8.04
N GLY A 80 4.64 3.05 -7.87
CA GLY A 80 5.52 4.01 -7.19
C GLY A 80 5.17 4.21 -5.72
N CYS A 81 4.64 3.19 -5.05
CA CYS A 81 4.33 3.23 -3.62
C CYS A 81 5.60 3.43 -2.78
N ASN A 82 5.43 3.99 -1.58
CA ASN A 82 6.51 4.19 -0.62
C ASN A 82 5.98 4.01 0.80
N GLY A 83 6.79 3.42 1.69
CA GLY A 83 6.41 3.13 3.08
C GLY A 83 5.64 1.82 3.17
N VAL A 84 4.42 1.85 3.73
CA VAL A 84 3.58 0.67 3.94
C VAL A 84 2.34 0.71 3.04
N THR A 85 2.00 -0.43 2.44
CA THR A 85 0.80 -0.59 1.60
C THR A 85 0.15 -1.94 1.91
N ARG A 86 -1.18 -1.97 2.09
CA ARG A 86 -1.96 -3.20 2.14
C ARG A 86 -2.50 -3.50 0.74
N ILE A 87 -2.33 -4.73 0.30
CA ILE A 87 -2.84 -5.20 -0.98
C ILE A 87 -3.70 -6.42 -0.72
N ASP A 88 -4.96 -6.34 -1.11
CA ASP A 88 -5.96 -7.37 -0.89
C ASP A 88 -6.11 -8.19 -2.19
N PHE A 89 -6.14 -9.51 -2.05
CA PHE A 89 -6.27 -10.46 -3.16
C PHE A 89 -7.55 -11.26 -3.03
N MET A 90 -8.05 -11.76 -4.15
CA MET A 90 -9.13 -12.75 -4.21
C MET A 90 -8.64 -13.98 -4.97
N ILE A 91 -8.97 -15.15 -4.44
CA ILE A 91 -8.71 -16.43 -5.08
C ILE A 91 -10.06 -17.00 -5.51
N ASP A 92 -10.22 -17.26 -6.80
CA ASP A 92 -11.38 -18.00 -7.32
C ASP A 92 -11.17 -19.49 -7.08
N MET A 93 -11.90 -20.03 -6.11
CA MET A 93 -11.80 -21.43 -5.71
C MET A 93 -12.22 -22.43 -6.79
N ALA A 94 -12.96 -21.98 -7.81
CA ALA A 94 -13.41 -22.86 -8.91
C ALA A 94 -12.33 -22.96 -10.02
N THR A 95 -11.55 -21.90 -10.24
CA THR A 95 -10.58 -21.83 -11.33
C THR A 95 -9.15 -21.68 -10.86
N ASP A 96 -8.94 -21.57 -9.57
CA ASP A 96 -7.64 -21.32 -8.91
C ASP A 96 -6.93 -20.03 -9.39
N LYS A 97 -7.70 -19.11 -9.97
CA LYS A 97 -7.19 -17.82 -10.44
C LYS A 97 -7.10 -16.83 -9.30
N ILE A 98 -6.02 -16.06 -9.29
CA ILE A 98 -5.72 -15.06 -8.29
C ILE A 98 -5.83 -13.66 -8.92
N TYR A 99 -6.54 -12.76 -8.23
CA TYR A 99 -6.78 -11.39 -8.66
C TYR A 99 -6.36 -10.40 -7.58
N ILE A 100 -5.75 -9.28 -7.98
CA ILE A 100 -5.62 -8.11 -7.09
C ILE A 100 -7.01 -7.48 -6.98
N ASN A 101 -7.50 -7.32 -5.76
CA ASN A 101 -8.80 -6.71 -5.50
C ASN A 101 -8.68 -5.23 -5.15
N GLU A 102 -7.84 -4.91 -4.16
CA GLU A 102 -7.73 -3.54 -3.62
C GLU A 102 -6.30 -3.24 -3.20
N ILE A 103 -5.86 -2.00 -3.42
CA ILE A 103 -4.59 -1.48 -2.95
C ILE A 103 -4.86 -0.28 -2.06
N ASN A 104 -4.48 -0.39 -0.77
CA ASN A 104 -4.60 0.67 0.21
C ASN A 104 -3.21 1.21 0.56
N THR A 105 -2.92 2.42 0.11
CA THR A 105 -1.62 3.08 0.31
C THR A 105 -1.50 3.80 1.66
N ILE A 106 -2.61 3.92 2.42
CA ILE A 106 -2.64 4.51 3.76
C ILE A 106 -3.43 3.58 4.69
N PRO A 107 -2.91 2.36 4.98
CA PRO A 107 -3.63 1.43 5.82
C PRO A 107 -3.73 1.96 7.26
N GLY A 108 -4.91 1.83 7.87
CA GLY A 108 -5.17 2.27 9.25
C GLY A 108 -4.43 1.46 10.32
N SER A 109 -3.80 0.36 9.93
CA SER A 109 -2.92 -0.47 10.76
C SER A 109 -1.64 -0.78 10.01
N LEU A 110 -0.49 -0.75 10.71
CA LEU A 110 0.79 -1.14 10.13
C LEU A 110 0.92 -2.66 9.95
N ALA A 111 -0.08 -3.43 10.40
CA ALA A 111 -0.14 -4.89 10.32
C ALA A 111 1.17 -5.58 10.77
N PHE A 112 1.78 -5.07 11.86
CA PHE A 112 3.07 -5.51 12.38
C PHE A 112 3.10 -7.02 12.68
N TYR A 113 1.98 -7.60 13.09
CA TYR A 113 1.80 -9.01 13.37
C TYR A 113 2.02 -9.92 12.16
N LEU A 114 1.94 -9.39 10.93
CA LEU A 114 2.26 -10.13 9.69
C LEU A 114 3.76 -10.21 9.43
N TRP A 115 4.55 -9.42 10.14
CA TRP A 115 6.01 -9.37 10.01
C TRP A 115 6.71 -10.24 11.05
N GLU A 116 6.06 -10.50 12.18
CA GLU A 116 6.60 -11.35 13.26
C GLU A 116 6.99 -12.76 12.78
N PRO A 117 6.18 -13.46 11.93
CA PRO A 117 6.57 -14.76 11.40
C PRO A 117 7.82 -14.72 10.52
N LYS A 118 8.18 -13.54 9.99
CA LYS A 118 9.42 -13.31 9.25
C LYS A 118 10.59 -12.87 10.14
N GLY A 119 10.39 -12.81 11.45
CA GLY A 119 11.40 -12.41 12.43
C GLY A 119 11.55 -10.89 12.61
N VAL A 120 10.74 -10.06 11.91
CA VAL A 120 10.78 -8.61 12.02
C VAL A 120 9.91 -8.15 13.19
N LYS A 121 10.53 -7.58 14.21
CA LYS A 121 9.85 -7.07 15.40
C LYS A 121 9.22 -5.69 15.13
N TYR A 122 8.18 -5.36 15.89
CA TYR A 122 7.47 -4.09 15.71
C TYR A 122 8.37 -2.84 15.78
N PRO A 123 9.31 -2.69 16.74
CA PRO A 123 10.23 -1.55 16.75
C PRO A 123 11.11 -1.46 15.48
N GLU A 124 11.56 -2.60 14.97
CA GLU A 124 12.36 -2.68 13.74
C GLU A 124 11.54 -2.26 12.51
N LEU A 125 10.28 -2.69 12.45
CA LEU A 125 9.36 -2.26 11.39
C LEU A 125 9.14 -0.74 11.42
N LEU A 126 8.96 -0.15 12.61
CA LEU A 126 8.80 1.30 12.77
C LEU A 126 10.06 2.06 12.33
N GLU A 127 11.24 1.60 12.75
CA GLU A 127 12.49 2.20 12.33
C GLU A 127 12.64 2.17 10.80
N ARG A 128 12.36 1.03 10.17
CA ARG A 128 12.38 0.88 8.71
C ARG A 128 11.44 1.89 8.02
N LEU A 129 10.23 2.09 8.53
CA LEU A 129 9.28 3.06 7.99
C LEU A 129 9.76 4.50 8.14
N ILE A 130 10.39 4.85 9.26
CA ILE A 130 10.99 6.17 9.47
C ILE A 130 12.14 6.40 8.49
N GLN A 131 13.02 5.43 8.30
CA GLN A 131 14.12 5.54 7.33
C GLN A 131 13.62 5.71 5.89
N LEU A 132 12.58 4.97 5.49
CA LEU A 132 11.93 5.13 4.18
C LEU A 132 11.35 6.55 4.01
N ALA A 133 10.68 7.08 5.03
CA ALA A 133 10.14 8.42 5.01
C ALA A 133 11.23 9.50 4.87
N LEU A 134 12.31 9.38 5.64
CA LEU A 134 13.47 10.28 5.56
C LEU A 134 14.18 10.19 4.20
N LYS A 135 14.33 8.97 3.64
CA LYS A 135 14.90 8.76 2.30
C LYS A 135 14.03 9.47 1.25
N ARG A 136 12.71 9.27 1.31
CA ARG A 136 11.76 9.90 0.40
C ARG A 136 11.79 11.43 0.49
N TYR A 137 11.85 11.97 1.70
CA TYR A 137 11.95 13.41 1.93
C TYR A 137 13.20 14.00 1.27
N ARG A 138 14.38 13.40 1.52
CA ARG A 138 15.64 13.83 0.91
C ARG A 138 15.64 13.73 -0.63
N GLN A 139 14.94 12.74 -1.20
CA GLN A 139 14.77 12.63 -2.65
C GLN A 139 13.90 13.75 -3.20
N SER A 140 12.80 14.09 -2.50
CA SER A 140 11.91 15.18 -2.92
C SER A 140 12.56 16.55 -2.88
N GLU A 141 13.44 16.81 -1.91
CA GLU A 141 14.18 18.08 -1.84
C GLU A 141 15.16 18.29 -3.02
N LYS A 142 15.60 17.20 -3.65
CA LYS A 142 16.50 17.28 -4.82
C LYS A 142 15.75 17.57 -6.12
N ILE A 143 14.42 17.52 -6.11
CA ILE A 143 13.61 17.80 -7.32
C ILE A 143 13.43 19.31 -7.41
N SER A 144 14.04 19.92 -8.45
CA SER A 144 13.77 21.32 -8.78
C SER A 144 12.49 21.42 -9.59
N TYR A 145 11.51 22.15 -9.03
CA TYR A 145 10.22 22.43 -9.72
C TYR A 145 10.27 23.69 -10.57
N THR A 146 11.40 24.43 -10.56
CA THR A 146 11.59 25.64 -11.33
C THR A 146 12.52 25.37 -12.51
N PHE A 147 12.00 25.53 -13.71
CA PHE A 147 12.77 25.62 -14.92
C PHE A 147 13.05 27.09 -15.22
N ASP A 148 14.29 27.53 -15.11
CA ASP A 148 14.74 28.78 -15.73
C ASP A 148 14.86 28.57 -17.24
N THR A 149 13.74 28.47 -17.92
CA THR A 149 13.71 28.52 -19.38
C THR A 149 13.66 29.97 -19.81
N ASN A 150 14.82 30.56 -19.97
CA ASN A 150 14.93 31.89 -20.60
C ASN A 150 14.86 31.77 -22.13
N ILE A 151 13.80 31.12 -22.64
CA ILE A 151 13.53 30.97 -24.08
C ILE A 151 13.40 32.35 -24.76
N LEU A 152 12.91 33.36 -24.04
CA LEU A 152 12.79 34.71 -24.52
C LEU A 152 14.13 35.44 -24.66
N SER A 153 15.16 35.08 -23.89
CA SER A 153 16.50 35.65 -24.05
C SER A 153 17.30 34.99 -25.18
N MET A 154 16.93 33.79 -25.61
CA MET A 154 17.52 33.13 -26.79
C MET A 154 16.92 33.63 -28.11
N GLY A 155 15.81 34.38 -28.09
CA GLY A 155 15.11 34.91 -29.26
C GLY A 155 15.75 36.12 -29.92
N GLY A 156 16.92 36.57 -29.47
CA GLY A 156 17.57 37.77 -30.00
C GLY A 156 18.36 37.60 -31.31
N SER A 157 18.33 36.45 -31.99
CA SER A 157 19.17 36.23 -33.18
C SER A 157 18.48 35.61 -34.39
N PHE A 158 17.16 35.67 -34.48
CA PHE A 158 16.49 35.43 -35.75
C PHE A 158 16.29 36.77 -36.50
N GLY A 159 17.39 37.39 -36.84
CA GLY A 159 17.41 38.57 -37.71
C GLY A 159 16.89 38.22 -39.10
N SER A 160 15.71 38.73 -39.41
CA SER A 160 15.20 38.82 -40.75
C SER A 160 16.20 39.54 -41.65
N LYS A 161 16.93 38.85 -42.52
CA LYS A 161 17.58 39.45 -43.69
C LYS A 161 16.47 39.69 -44.74
N GLY A 162 15.87 40.88 -44.66
CA GLY A 162 15.07 41.42 -45.76
C GLY A 162 15.94 41.61 -46.99
N SER A 163 15.68 40.83 -48.01
CA SER A 163 16.21 41.06 -49.34
C SER A 163 15.49 42.25 -49.93
N LYS A 164 16.22 43.34 -50.20
CA LYS A 164 15.82 44.40 -51.16
C LYS A 164 16.09 43.89 -52.52
N ARG A 165 15.05 43.68 -53.30
CA ARG A 165 14.83 44.17 -54.67
C ARG A 165 13.47 43.78 -55.12
#